data_4d36e8967d80aa84c73f08f2a668dfcf
#
_entry.id   4d36e8967d80aa84c73f08f2a668dfcf
#
_cell.length_a   1.000
_cell.length_b   1.000
_cell.length_c   1.000
_cell.angle_alpha   90.00
_cell.angle_beta   90.00
_cell.angle_gamma   90.00
#
_symmetry.space_group_name_H-M   'P 1'
#
loop_
_entity.id
_entity.type
_entity.pdbx_description
1 polymer ?
#
loop_
_entity_poly.entity_id
_entity_poly.type
_entity_poly.pdbx_seq_one_letter_code
_entity_poly.pdbx_strand_id
1 'polypeptide(L)'
;MEKLTHHLHFPSHLLVKERAISQLPHISQEFSPQKKPNNLRIDLLAYHWQGENLYPLVLFECKHLRPDERAFQQLIAYNQWIKAPFLAWVSKSHEGLYRMTKNGLVYLGALKPFEDLCQLLKN
;
A
#
# COMPACT_ATOMS: atom_id res chain seq x y z
N MET A 1 -1.74 -12.01 -5.76
CA MET A 1 -3.16 -11.89 -5.38
C MET A 1 -3.67 -13.06 -4.58
N GLU A 2 -3.45 -14.28 -5.03
CA GLU A 2 -3.95 -15.46 -4.30
C GLU A 2 -3.43 -15.52 -2.87
N LYS A 3 -2.15 -15.22 -2.68
CA LYS A 3 -1.58 -15.22 -1.34
C LYS A 3 -2.30 -14.25 -0.42
N LEU A 4 -2.61 -13.05 -0.92
CA LEU A 4 -3.28 -12.04 -0.10
C LEU A 4 -4.69 -12.45 0.27
N THR A 5 -5.47 -12.99 -0.69
CA THR A 5 -6.87 -13.34 -0.41
C THR A 5 -7.01 -14.69 0.29
N HIS A 6 -6.22 -15.69 -0.10
CA HIS A 6 -6.38 -17.06 0.41
C HIS A 6 -5.55 -17.35 1.66
N HIS A 7 -4.37 -16.76 1.78
CA HIS A 7 -3.48 -17.05 2.92
C HIS A 7 -3.46 -15.94 3.96
N LEU A 8 -3.56 -14.68 3.52
CA LEU A 8 -3.48 -13.54 4.40
C LEU A 8 -4.84 -12.87 4.64
N HIS A 9 -5.89 -13.41 4.03
CA HIS A 9 -7.28 -13.03 4.27
C HIS A 9 -7.60 -11.55 3.99
N PHE A 10 -6.92 -10.95 3.02
CA PHE A 10 -7.29 -9.61 2.57
C PHE A 10 -8.61 -9.69 1.80
N PRO A 11 -9.62 -8.90 2.20
CA PRO A 11 -10.87 -8.89 1.45
C PRO A 11 -10.66 -8.40 0.02
N SER A 12 -11.08 -9.20 -0.96
CA SER A 12 -10.83 -8.86 -2.37
C SER A 12 -11.47 -7.54 -2.77
N HIS A 13 -12.62 -7.19 -2.20
CA HIS A 13 -13.29 -5.93 -2.52
C HIS A 13 -12.57 -4.69 -1.98
N LEU A 14 -11.60 -4.88 -1.10
CA LEU A 14 -10.78 -3.78 -0.57
C LEU A 14 -9.44 -3.66 -1.30
N LEU A 15 -9.21 -4.46 -2.33
CA LEU A 15 -7.97 -4.42 -3.11
C LEU A 15 -8.21 -3.68 -4.43
N VAL A 16 -7.34 -2.71 -4.71
CA VAL A 16 -7.35 -1.94 -5.96
C VAL A 16 -6.07 -2.21 -6.71
N LYS A 17 -6.19 -2.69 -7.95
CA LYS A 17 -5.05 -3.07 -8.79
C LYS A 17 -4.86 -2.10 -9.94
N GLU A 18 -3.59 -1.83 -10.25
CA GLU A 18 -3.18 -1.19 -11.50
C GLU A 18 -3.97 0.09 -11.81
N ARG A 19 -4.08 0.98 -10.82
CA ARG A 19 -4.79 2.24 -10.98
C ARG A 19 -3.85 3.42 -10.97
N ALA A 20 -4.23 4.47 -11.70
CA ALA A 20 -3.57 5.75 -11.55
C ALA A 20 -3.85 6.31 -10.16
N ILE A 21 -2.86 6.94 -9.55
CA ILE A 21 -3.01 7.49 -8.20
C ILE A 21 -4.18 8.48 -8.14
N SER A 22 -4.33 9.30 -9.18
CA SER A 22 -5.42 10.28 -9.23
C SER A 22 -6.82 9.66 -9.24
N GLN A 23 -6.94 8.37 -9.57
CA GLN A 23 -8.21 7.65 -9.63
C GLN A 23 -8.53 6.87 -8.37
N LEU A 24 -7.65 6.89 -7.37
CA LEU A 24 -7.89 6.18 -6.12
C LEU A 24 -9.03 6.84 -5.34
N PRO A 25 -9.90 6.05 -4.68
CA PRO A 25 -11.09 6.59 -4.01
C PRO A 25 -10.80 7.71 -3.03
N HIS A 26 -9.77 7.59 -2.22
CA HIS A 26 -9.46 8.59 -1.20
C HIS A 26 -8.79 9.84 -1.78
N ILE A 27 -8.18 9.75 -2.96
CA ILE A 27 -7.48 10.87 -3.58
C ILE A 27 -8.39 11.67 -4.50
N SER A 28 -9.26 10.98 -5.24
CA SER A 28 -10.14 11.66 -6.20
C SER A 28 -11.07 12.69 -5.57
N GLN A 29 -11.32 12.57 -4.26
CA GLN A 29 -12.19 13.48 -3.52
C GLN A 29 -11.45 14.61 -2.81
N GLU A 30 -10.14 14.46 -2.58
CA GLU A 30 -9.37 15.39 -1.76
C GLU A 30 -8.63 16.47 -2.54
N PHE A 31 -8.30 16.21 -3.81
CA PHE A 31 -7.42 17.09 -4.55
C PHE A 31 -8.11 17.70 -5.76
N SER A 32 -7.78 18.97 -6.00
CA SER A 32 -8.19 19.62 -7.25
C SER A 32 -7.47 18.96 -8.43
N PRO A 33 -8.03 19.04 -9.65
CA PRO A 33 -7.38 18.43 -10.81
C PRO A 33 -5.93 18.88 -11.04
N GLN A 34 -5.63 20.12 -10.70
CA GLN A 34 -4.28 20.66 -10.89
C GLN A 34 -3.26 20.08 -9.91
N LYS A 35 -3.71 19.56 -8.79
CA LYS A 35 -2.83 19.02 -7.75
C LYS A 35 -2.73 17.52 -7.76
N LYS A 36 -3.49 16.82 -8.60
CA LYS A 36 -3.45 15.37 -8.68
C LYS A 36 -2.18 14.91 -9.38
N PRO A 37 -1.54 13.84 -8.90
CA PRO A 37 -0.39 13.29 -9.59
C PRO A 37 -0.83 12.67 -10.92
N ASN A 38 -0.25 13.15 -12.02
CA ASN A 38 -0.57 12.63 -13.35
C ASN A 38 0.38 11.50 -13.70
N ASN A 39 -0.13 10.48 -14.38
CA ASN A 39 0.66 9.39 -14.96
C ASN A 39 1.36 8.47 -13.95
N LEU A 40 1.11 8.65 -12.66
CA LEU A 40 1.63 7.73 -11.65
C LEU A 40 0.62 6.62 -11.40
N ARG A 41 1.08 5.38 -11.43
CA ARG A 41 0.22 4.22 -11.23
C ARG A 41 0.76 3.35 -10.12
N ILE A 42 -0.14 2.72 -9.40
CA ILE A 42 0.21 1.74 -8.37
C ILE A 42 -0.04 0.33 -8.90
N ASP A 43 0.69 -0.64 -8.35
CA ASP A 43 0.44 -2.04 -8.67
C ASP A 43 -0.76 -2.57 -7.89
N LEU A 44 -0.77 -2.32 -6.58
CA LEU A 44 -1.82 -2.85 -5.72
C LEU A 44 -1.89 -2.02 -4.44
N LEU A 45 -3.11 -1.69 -4.03
CA LEU A 45 -3.35 -0.98 -2.77
C LEU A 45 -4.49 -1.68 -2.02
N ALA A 46 -4.26 -1.97 -0.75
CA ALA A 46 -5.29 -2.52 0.12
C ALA A 46 -5.86 -1.41 1.00
N TYR A 47 -7.17 -1.36 1.07
CA TYR A 47 -7.91 -0.43 1.94
C TYR A 47 -8.43 -1.15 3.16
N HIS A 48 -8.82 -0.37 4.16
CA HIS A 48 -9.58 -0.87 5.30
C HIS A 48 -10.63 0.17 5.69
N TRP A 49 -11.64 -0.30 6.40
CA TRP A 49 -12.70 0.58 6.90
C TRP A 49 -12.33 1.09 8.28
N GLN A 50 -12.55 2.40 8.50
CA GLN A 50 -12.58 2.98 9.84
C GLN A 50 -13.92 3.69 9.96
N GLY A 51 -14.88 3.07 10.66
CA GLY A 51 -16.24 3.54 10.65
C GLY A 51 -16.83 3.41 9.25
N GLU A 52 -17.28 4.51 8.67
CA GLU A 52 -17.89 4.53 7.34
C GLU A 52 -16.91 4.96 6.23
N ASN A 53 -15.66 5.21 6.57
CA ASN A 53 -14.69 5.72 5.62
C ASN A 53 -13.64 4.68 5.26
N LEU A 54 -13.23 4.69 3.99
CA LEU A 54 -12.13 3.87 3.50
C LEU A 54 -10.83 4.62 3.64
N TYR A 55 -9.84 3.95 4.23
CA TYR A 55 -8.48 4.47 4.34
C TYR A 55 -7.49 3.48 3.75
N PRO A 56 -6.41 3.97 3.13
CA PRO A 56 -5.37 3.06 2.64
C PRO A 56 -4.72 2.33 3.80
N LEU A 57 -4.41 1.06 3.63
CA LEU A 57 -3.75 0.24 4.63
C LEU A 57 -2.35 -0.14 4.20
N VAL A 58 -2.21 -0.79 3.05
CA VAL A 58 -0.91 -1.25 2.55
C VAL A 58 -0.78 -0.91 1.08
N LEU A 59 0.33 -0.25 0.72
CA LEU A 59 0.71 -0.05 -0.67
C LEU A 59 1.71 -1.13 -1.04
N PHE A 60 1.38 -1.93 -2.04
CA PHE A 60 2.22 -3.03 -2.52
C PHE A 60 2.93 -2.65 -3.80
N GLU A 61 4.20 -2.96 -3.87
CA GLU A 61 4.97 -2.91 -5.10
C GLU A 61 5.35 -4.34 -5.49
N CYS A 62 4.90 -4.77 -6.66
CA CYS A 62 5.13 -6.13 -7.16
C CYS A 62 6.18 -6.10 -8.25
N LYS A 63 7.34 -6.69 -7.99
CA LYS A 63 8.47 -6.70 -8.93
C LYS A 63 9.02 -8.11 -9.09
N HIS A 64 9.80 -8.29 -10.15
CA HIS A 64 10.46 -9.57 -10.40
C HIS A 64 11.78 -9.69 -9.66
N LEU A 65 12.40 -8.57 -9.33
CA LEU A 65 13.72 -8.52 -8.73
C LEU A 65 13.65 -8.05 -7.29
N ARG A 66 14.75 -8.22 -6.56
CA ARG A 66 14.90 -7.66 -5.23
C ARG A 66 14.71 -6.16 -5.26
N PRO A 67 14.17 -5.58 -4.19
CA PRO A 67 14.11 -4.13 -4.10
C PRO A 67 15.52 -3.55 -4.00
N ASP A 68 15.79 -2.51 -4.78
CA ASP A 68 16.97 -1.72 -4.60
C ASP A 68 16.57 -0.38 -3.97
N GLU A 69 17.57 0.41 -3.60
CA GLU A 69 17.32 1.68 -2.93
C GLU A 69 16.47 2.62 -3.79
N ARG A 70 16.72 2.65 -5.08
CA ARG A 70 15.99 3.53 -6.00
C ARG A 70 14.51 3.14 -6.07
N ALA A 71 14.23 1.84 -6.12
CA ALA A 71 12.85 1.36 -6.15
C ALA A 71 12.12 1.68 -4.86
N PHE A 72 12.78 1.55 -3.72
CA PHE A 72 12.21 1.94 -2.44
C PHE A 72 11.94 3.44 -2.36
N GLN A 73 12.85 4.27 -2.86
CA GLN A 73 12.65 5.72 -2.89
C GLN A 73 11.43 6.08 -3.73
N GLN A 74 11.23 5.39 -4.84
CA GLN A 74 10.06 5.60 -5.68
C GLN A 74 8.78 5.22 -4.95
N LEU A 75 8.78 4.10 -4.24
CA LEU A 75 7.62 3.64 -3.48
C LEU A 75 7.27 4.65 -2.37
N ILE A 76 8.28 5.14 -1.66
CA ILE A 76 8.09 6.16 -0.62
C ILE A 76 7.52 7.45 -1.24
N ALA A 77 8.02 7.84 -2.40
CA ALA A 77 7.54 9.04 -3.10
C ALA A 77 6.07 8.90 -3.49
N TYR A 78 5.68 7.75 -4.01
CA TYR A 78 4.27 7.48 -4.34
C TYR A 78 3.40 7.56 -3.08
N ASN A 79 3.92 7.08 -1.95
CA ASN A 79 3.15 7.06 -0.72
C ASN A 79 2.95 8.44 -0.09
N GLN A 80 3.68 9.46 -0.55
CA GLN A 80 3.39 10.84 -0.14
C GLN A 80 1.98 11.26 -0.58
N TRP A 81 1.53 10.71 -1.70
CA TRP A 81 0.17 10.96 -2.19
C TRP A 81 -0.86 10.03 -1.57
N ILE A 82 -0.48 8.77 -1.35
CA ILE A 82 -1.40 7.72 -0.92
C ILE A 82 -1.58 7.71 0.59
N LYS A 83 -0.47 7.89 1.33
CA LYS A 83 -0.46 7.95 2.80
C LYS A 83 -0.90 6.64 3.45
N ALA A 84 -0.50 5.52 2.87
CA ALA A 84 -0.70 4.23 3.51
C ALA A 84 0.25 4.08 4.70
N PRO A 85 -0.22 3.55 5.83
CA PRO A 85 0.65 3.32 6.99
C PRO A 85 1.65 2.19 6.79
N PHE A 86 1.37 1.27 5.86
CA PHE A 86 2.27 0.15 5.56
C PHE A 86 2.65 0.15 4.09
N LEU A 87 3.89 -0.22 3.82
CA LEU A 87 4.40 -0.47 2.48
C LEU A 87 4.86 -1.91 2.40
N ALA A 88 4.68 -2.54 1.25
CA ALA A 88 5.12 -3.91 1.06
C ALA A 88 5.79 -4.07 -0.29
N TRP A 89 6.85 -4.86 -0.31
CA TRP A 89 7.54 -5.26 -1.53
C TRP A 89 7.33 -6.76 -1.74
N VAL A 90 6.89 -7.15 -2.92
CA VAL A 90 6.65 -8.56 -3.24
C VAL A 90 7.33 -8.90 -4.55
N SER A 91 8.14 -9.95 -4.53
CA SER A 91 8.71 -10.55 -5.71
C SER A 91 8.62 -12.07 -5.59
N LYS A 92 9.08 -12.80 -6.60
CA LYS A 92 9.05 -14.27 -6.54
C LYS A 92 9.89 -14.83 -5.39
N SER A 93 10.98 -14.16 -5.05
CA SER A 93 11.93 -14.66 -4.06
C SER A 93 11.95 -13.87 -2.76
N HIS A 94 11.29 -12.72 -2.72
CA HIS A 94 11.36 -11.82 -1.57
C HIS A 94 10.02 -11.19 -1.28
N GLU A 95 9.73 -11.05 -0.01
CA GLU A 95 8.64 -10.22 0.44
C GLU A 95 9.11 -9.47 1.68
N GLY A 96 8.64 -8.25 1.82
CA GLY A 96 8.96 -7.45 2.98
C GLY A 96 7.86 -6.47 3.28
N LEU A 97 7.56 -6.32 4.57
CA LEU A 97 6.56 -5.40 5.07
C LEU A 97 7.25 -4.32 5.88
N TYR A 98 6.85 -3.08 5.67
CA TYR A 98 7.43 -1.91 6.34
C TYR A 98 6.30 -1.05 6.90
N ARG A 99 6.56 -0.43 8.04
CA ARG A 99 5.64 0.55 8.61
C ARG A 99 6.23 1.94 8.46
N MET A 100 5.40 2.88 8.00
CA MET A 100 5.79 4.29 7.96
C MET A 100 5.68 4.86 9.36
N THR A 101 6.75 5.47 9.84
CA THR A 101 6.76 6.14 11.14
C THR A 101 7.28 7.56 10.96
N LYS A 102 7.19 8.36 12.02
CA LYS A 102 7.74 9.72 12.00
C LYS A 102 9.23 9.75 11.71
N ASN A 103 9.92 8.68 12.05
CA ASN A 103 11.37 8.58 11.88
C ASN A 103 11.79 7.76 10.66
N GLY A 104 10.84 7.45 9.77
CA GLY A 104 11.10 6.70 8.55
C GLY A 104 10.45 5.33 8.55
N LEU A 105 10.94 4.45 7.67
CA LEU A 105 10.40 3.10 7.53
C LEU A 105 10.99 2.17 8.58
N VAL A 106 10.13 1.35 9.16
CA VAL A 106 10.53 0.27 10.07
C VAL A 106 10.19 -1.06 9.43
N TYR A 107 11.18 -1.94 9.29
CA TYR A 107 10.98 -3.26 8.70
C TYR A 107 10.27 -4.19 9.69
N LEU A 108 9.20 -4.84 9.23
CA LEU A 108 8.39 -5.73 10.06
C LEU A 108 8.54 -7.21 9.70
N GLY A 109 9.34 -7.53 8.69
CA GLY A 109 9.52 -8.91 8.26
C GLY A 109 8.60 -9.32 7.12
N ALA A 110 8.10 -10.54 7.15
CA ALA A 110 7.22 -11.06 6.12
C ALA A 110 5.85 -10.39 6.16
N LEU A 111 5.09 -10.54 5.07
CA LEU A 111 3.73 -10.04 5.01
C LEU A 111 2.88 -10.63 6.14
N LYS A 112 1.94 -9.83 6.65
CA LYS A 112 1.07 -10.23 7.74
C LYS A 112 -0.38 -10.30 7.29
N PRO A 113 -1.21 -11.11 7.96
CA PRO A 113 -2.64 -11.14 7.65
C PRO A 113 -3.30 -9.77 7.82
N PHE A 114 -4.36 -9.58 7.06
CA PHE A 114 -5.10 -8.32 7.04
C PHE A 114 -5.49 -7.85 8.45
N GLU A 115 -6.05 -8.75 9.26
CA GLU A 115 -6.50 -8.39 10.59
C GLU A 115 -5.35 -7.98 11.52
N ASP A 116 -4.18 -8.62 11.36
CA ASP A 116 -3.01 -8.26 12.14
C ASP A 116 -2.57 -6.82 11.86
N LEU A 117 -2.61 -6.42 10.60
CA LEU A 117 -2.25 -5.06 10.20
C LEU A 117 -3.26 -4.04 10.73
N CYS A 118 -4.55 -4.36 10.66
CA CYS A 118 -5.57 -3.50 11.23
C CYS A 118 -5.40 -3.33 12.74
N GLN A 119 -5.01 -4.42 13.41
CA GLN A 119 -4.78 -4.41 14.85
C GLN A 119 -3.57 -3.56 15.22
N LEU A 120 -2.51 -3.62 14.42
CA LEU A 120 -1.32 -2.79 14.65
C LEU A 120 -1.63 -1.29 14.60
N LEU A 121 -2.60 -0.89 13.76
CA LEU A 121 -2.98 0.51 13.68
C LEU A 121 -3.70 1.01 14.92
N LYS A 122 -4.32 0.10 15.69
CA LYS A 122 -5.05 0.47 16.90
C LYS A 122 -4.12 0.63 18.10
N ASN A 123 -2.90 0.19 17.98
CA ASN A 123 -1.92 0.25 19.08
C ASN A 123 -0.96 1.45 18.90
#